data_7f49281f6c08a529c5e9e513d84c5fc3
#
_entry.id   7f49281f6c08a529c5e9e513d84c5fc3
#
_cell.length_a   1.000
_cell.length_b   1.000
_cell.length_c   1.000
_cell.angle_alpha   90.00
_cell.angle_beta   90.00
_cell.angle_gamma   90.00
#
_symmetry.space_group_name_H-M   'P 1'
#
loop_
_entity.id
_entity.type
_entity.pdbx_description
1 polymer ?
#
loop_
_entity_poly.entity_id
_entity_poly.type
_entity_poly.pdbx_seq_one_letter_code
_entity_poly.pdbx_strand_id
1 'polypeptide(L)'
;AGATSNICGDFDIETIKPLVEKYLGSIKKGKKPLNWVDNNKNMLPGKVTNDFKVDMQTPKVTVIEVFDAKLKEYRLLDDVALSAATYILDMRYTKSLREDEGGTYGASTHGEISILPKPEATLQVYFDTKPVAADKLVELSIEGLNSLAKDGPTAEEFDMTVKNLEKNIPESRISNEYWLGALRFANTYGIDYDKEYENCVKNLKPADIQNILNEILASGIAKTVIMRP
;
A
#
# COMPACT_ATOMS: atom_id res chain seq x y z
N ALA A 1 -29.55 8.22 1.90
CA ALA A 1 -29.49 9.05 0.69
C ALA A 1 -28.03 9.19 0.26
N GLY A 2 -27.76 9.13 -1.06
CA GLY A 2 -26.40 9.27 -1.57
C GLY A 2 -25.60 7.95 -1.68
N ALA A 3 -26.24 6.80 -1.62
CA ALA A 3 -25.59 5.54 -1.94
C ALA A 3 -25.38 5.42 -3.46
N THR A 4 -24.17 5.04 -3.85
CA THR A 4 -23.82 4.66 -5.22
C THR A 4 -23.59 3.15 -5.25
N SER A 5 -24.17 2.45 -6.22
CA SER A 5 -23.97 1.02 -6.40
C SER A 5 -23.22 0.78 -7.71
N ASN A 6 -22.10 0.07 -7.63
CA ASN A 6 -21.33 -0.35 -8.80
C ASN A 6 -21.55 -1.85 -9.00
N ILE A 7 -21.86 -2.24 -10.23
CA ILE A 7 -22.09 -3.64 -10.61
C ILE A 7 -21.17 -3.94 -11.78
N CYS A 8 -20.39 -4.98 -11.67
CA CYS A 8 -19.46 -5.46 -12.69
C CYS A 8 -19.60 -6.97 -12.82
N GLY A 9 -19.61 -7.49 -14.06
CA GLY A 9 -19.72 -8.92 -14.32
C GLY A 9 -20.23 -9.21 -15.73
N ASP A 10 -20.40 -10.49 -16.03
CA ASP A 10 -20.95 -10.94 -17.30
C ASP A 10 -22.49 -11.00 -17.20
N PHE A 11 -23.14 -9.92 -17.62
CA PHE A 11 -24.60 -9.82 -17.65
C PHE A 11 -25.09 -8.95 -18.81
N ASP A 12 -26.28 -9.23 -19.26
CA ASP A 12 -27.00 -8.40 -20.20
C ASP A 12 -27.70 -7.24 -19.47
N ILE A 13 -27.53 -6.02 -19.98
CA ILE A 13 -28.06 -4.79 -19.36
C ILE A 13 -29.59 -4.80 -19.29
N GLU A 14 -30.29 -5.26 -20.36
CA GLU A 14 -31.74 -5.27 -20.40
C GLU A 14 -32.32 -6.29 -19.41
N THR A 15 -31.56 -7.36 -19.12
CA THR A 15 -31.95 -8.37 -18.14
C THR A 15 -31.72 -7.90 -16.70
N ILE A 16 -30.58 -7.25 -16.43
CA ILE A 16 -30.24 -6.86 -15.04
C ILE A 16 -30.97 -5.58 -14.60
N LYS A 17 -31.24 -4.66 -15.52
CA LYS A 17 -31.86 -3.37 -15.22
C LYS A 17 -33.19 -3.48 -14.45
N PRO A 18 -34.17 -4.30 -14.84
CA PRO A 18 -35.41 -4.48 -14.07
C PRO A 18 -35.13 -5.04 -12.64
N LEU A 19 -34.13 -5.88 -12.48
CA LEU A 19 -33.75 -6.43 -11.17
C LEU A 19 -33.14 -5.33 -10.27
N VAL A 20 -32.25 -4.50 -10.83
CA VAL A 20 -31.67 -3.35 -10.13
C VAL A 20 -32.78 -2.36 -9.71
N GLU A 21 -33.69 -2.03 -10.61
CA GLU A 21 -34.83 -1.16 -10.32
C GLU A 21 -35.72 -1.75 -9.22
N LYS A 22 -36.02 -3.04 -9.29
CA LYS A 22 -36.85 -3.73 -8.31
C LYS A 22 -36.20 -3.80 -6.94
N TYR A 23 -34.92 -4.18 -6.86
CA TYR A 23 -34.28 -4.47 -5.57
C TYR A 23 -33.52 -3.27 -5.00
N LEU A 24 -32.79 -2.52 -5.80
CA LEU A 24 -32.05 -1.35 -5.35
C LEU A 24 -32.89 -0.07 -5.44
N GLY A 25 -33.67 0.09 -6.50
CA GLY A 25 -34.55 1.25 -6.69
C GLY A 25 -35.71 1.31 -5.68
N SER A 26 -36.10 0.16 -5.11
CA SER A 26 -37.13 0.10 -4.05
C SER A 26 -36.62 0.50 -2.67
N ILE A 27 -35.34 0.66 -2.48
CA ILE A 27 -34.75 1.08 -1.19
C ILE A 27 -35.21 2.52 -0.90
N LYS A 28 -35.86 2.71 0.25
CA LYS A 28 -36.35 4.04 0.66
C LYS A 28 -35.20 5.05 0.75
N LYS A 29 -35.35 6.18 0.09
CA LYS A 29 -34.39 7.29 0.21
C LYS A 29 -34.33 7.78 1.65
N GLY A 30 -33.12 7.86 2.20
CA GLY A 30 -32.88 8.51 3.47
C GLY A 30 -33.16 10.02 3.38
N LYS A 31 -33.52 10.65 4.49
CA LYS A 31 -33.88 12.08 4.52
C LYS A 31 -32.66 13.01 4.46
N LYS A 32 -31.47 12.56 4.83
CA LYS A 32 -30.22 13.34 4.84
C LYS A 32 -29.07 12.52 4.28
N PRO A 33 -28.14 13.14 3.53
CA PRO A 33 -26.87 12.50 3.21
C PRO A 33 -26.11 12.20 4.51
N LEU A 34 -25.47 11.03 4.54
CA LEU A 34 -24.53 10.71 5.62
C LEU A 34 -23.24 11.47 5.34
N ASN A 35 -22.90 12.41 6.24
CA ASN A 35 -21.60 13.04 6.19
C ASN A 35 -20.64 12.19 7.03
N TRP A 36 -19.49 11.87 6.48
CA TRP A 36 -18.41 11.29 7.27
C TRP A 36 -17.87 12.33 8.26
N VAL A 37 -17.37 11.87 9.39
CA VAL A 37 -16.76 12.70 10.43
C VAL A 37 -15.34 12.25 10.62
N ASP A 38 -14.39 13.17 10.55
CA ASP A 38 -13.02 12.93 10.94
C ASP A 38 -12.95 12.73 12.45
N ASN A 39 -12.68 11.51 12.89
CA ASN A 39 -12.54 11.16 14.29
C ASN A 39 -11.14 11.53 14.83
N ASN A 40 -10.30 12.20 14.05
CA ASN A 40 -8.93 12.58 14.38
C ASN A 40 -8.06 11.40 14.85
N LYS A 41 -8.31 10.21 14.30
CA LYS A 41 -7.44 9.07 14.53
C LYS A 41 -6.19 9.25 13.68
N ASN A 42 -5.06 9.46 14.33
CA ASN A 42 -3.78 9.66 13.68
C ASN A 42 -2.78 8.68 14.28
N MET A 43 -1.77 8.32 13.50
CA MET A 43 -0.60 7.62 14.01
C MET A 43 0.06 8.47 15.12
N LEU A 44 0.48 7.82 16.19
CA LEU A 44 1.22 8.51 17.27
C LEU A 44 2.50 9.13 16.70
N PRO A 45 2.84 10.38 17.07
CA PRO A 45 4.04 11.04 16.56
C PRO A 45 5.31 10.34 17.05
N GLY A 46 6.40 10.57 16.30
CA GLY A 46 7.75 10.13 16.65
C GLY A 46 8.01 8.64 16.45
N LYS A 47 9.21 8.24 16.85
CA LYS A 47 9.68 6.86 16.75
C LYS A 47 9.34 6.12 18.04
N VAL A 48 8.66 4.98 17.92
CA VAL A 48 8.28 4.13 19.06
C VAL A 48 8.61 2.69 18.74
N THR A 49 9.32 2.03 19.64
CA THR A 49 9.59 0.59 19.58
C THR A 49 8.82 -0.10 20.70
N ASN A 50 8.07 -1.13 20.37
CA ASN A 50 7.42 -2.03 21.29
C ASN A 50 8.03 -3.43 21.14
N ASP A 51 8.91 -3.81 22.05
CA ASP A 51 9.59 -5.10 22.08
C ASP A 51 9.07 -5.88 23.28
N PHE A 52 8.43 -7.02 23.05
CA PHE A 52 7.78 -7.80 24.08
C PHE A 52 7.88 -9.31 23.83
N LYS A 53 7.67 -10.08 24.90
CA LYS A 53 7.77 -11.53 24.89
C LYS A 53 6.40 -12.19 24.95
N VAL A 54 6.29 -13.33 24.27
CA VAL A 54 5.10 -14.19 24.27
C VAL A 54 5.55 -15.64 24.29
N ASP A 55 4.93 -16.47 25.13
CA ASP A 55 5.19 -17.91 25.11
C ASP A 55 4.83 -18.52 23.77
N MET A 56 5.79 -19.22 23.15
CA MET A 56 5.63 -19.84 21.83
C MET A 56 6.16 -21.27 21.84
N GLN A 57 5.41 -22.18 21.22
CA GLN A 57 5.87 -23.57 21.03
C GLN A 57 7.06 -23.66 20.07
N THR A 58 7.04 -22.84 19.01
CA THR A 58 8.16 -22.73 18.06
C THR A 58 8.75 -21.33 18.18
N PRO A 59 10.01 -21.21 18.69
CA PRO A 59 10.65 -19.92 18.88
C PRO A 59 10.87 -19.19 17.54
N LYS A 60 10.20 -18.05 17.36
CA LYS A 60 10.40 -17.12 16.24
C LYS A 60 10.24 -15.69 16.74
N VAL A 61 10.81 -14.76 16.02
CA VAL A 61 10.57 -13.33 16.22
C VAL A 61 9.78 -12.81 15.04
N THR A 62 8.69 -12.12 15.32
CA THR A 62 7.91 -11.38 14.29
C THR A 62 8.21 -9.90 14.41
N VAL A 63 8.58 -9.28 13.32
CA VAL A 63 8.87 -7.84 13.23
C VAL A 63 7.87 -7.18 12.30
N ILE A 64 7.32 -6.06 12.75
CA ILE A 64 6.49 -5.16 11.96
C ILE A 64 7.05 -3.75 12.12
N GLU A 65 7.42 -3.13 11.02
CA GLU A 65 7.84 -1.73 10.99
C GLU A 65 6.80 -0.95 10.18
N VAL A 66 6.36 0.18 10.71
CA VAL A 66 5.37 1.06 10.06
C VAL A 66 5.92 2.47 10.04
N PHE A 67 5.98 3.04 8.85
CA PHE A 67 6.35 4.42 8.59
C PHE A 67 5.13 5.14 8.03
N ASP A 68 4.87 6.36 8.51
CA ASP A 68 3.65 7.06 8.18
C ASP A 68 3.90 8.55 7.94
N ALA A 69 3.21 9.13 6.98
CA ALA A 69 3.27 10.57 6.71
C ALA A 69 1.93 11.11 6.22
N LYS A 70 1.57 12.28 6.73
CA LYS A 70 0.47 13.07 6.16
C LYS A 70 0.98 13.78 4.91
N LEU A 71 0.27 13.59 3.81
CA LEU A 71 0.55 14.24 2.55
C LEU A 71 -0.24 15.54 2.43
N LYS A 72 0.30 16.48 1.68
CA LYS A 72 -0.40 17.74 1.38
C LYS A 72 -1.63 17.53 0.52
N GLU A 73 -1.54 16.63 -0.46
CA GLU A 73 -2.59 16.27 -1.40
C GLU A 73 -2.40 14.81 -1.84
N TYR A 74 -3.44 14.21 -2.35
CA TYR A 74 -3.35 12.90 -3.01
C TYR A 74 -2.97 13.08 -4.47
N ARG A 75 -1.95 12.35 -4.92
CA ARG A 75 -1.60 12.20 -6.33
C ARG A 75 -1.45 10.72 -6.64
N LEU A 76 -2.10 10.26 -7.70
CA LEU A 76 -2.00 8.85 -8.10
C LEU A 76 -0.56 8.45 -8.47
N LEU A 77 0.26 9.41 -8.91
CA LEU A 77 1.68 9.16 -9.16
C LEU A 77 2.44 8.77 -7.89
N ASP A 78 2.09 9.35 -6.72
CA ASP A 78 2.71 9.00 -5.45
C ASP A 78 2.33 7.57 -5.03
N ASP A 79 1.09 7.16 -5.29
CA ASP A 79 0.60 5.81 -5.03
C ASP A 79 1.34 4.78 -5.91
N VAL A 80 1.51 5.08 -7.19
CA VAL A 80 2.31 4.26 -8.12
C VAL A 80 3.78 4.22 -7.70
N ALA A 81 4.35 5.36 -7.29
CA ALA A 81 5.73 5.44 -6.82
C ALA A 81 5.95 4.66 -5.52
N LEU A 82 4.99 4.69 -4.60
CA LEU A 82 5.03 3.89 -3.37
C LEU A 82 4.92 2.39 -3.67
N SER A 83 4.04 2.00 -4.61
CA SER A 83 3.95 0.61 -5.09
C SER A 83 5.26 0.15 -5.74
N ALA A 84 5.91 1.02 -6.52
CA ALA A 84 7.23 0.74 -7.08
C ALA A 84 8.30 0.60 -5.99
N ALA A 85 8.27 1.45 -4.96
CA ALA A 85 9.18 1.38 -3.83
C ALA A 85 9.06 0.06 -3.07
N THR A 86 7.84 -0.41 -2.80
CA THR A 86 7.62 -1.70 -2.11
C THR A 86 8.14 -2.87 -2.94
N TYR A 87 7.90 -2.89 -4.25
CA TYR A 87 8.42 -3.94 -5.12
C TYR A 87 9.97 -3.99 -5.10
N ILE A 88 10.63 -2.83 -5.13
CA ILE A 88 12.10 -2.76 -5.07
C ILE A 88 12.60 -3.20 -3.68
N LEU A 89 11.94 -2.78 -2.61
CA LEU A 89 12.29 -3.20 -1.25
C LEU A 89 12.15 -4.71 -1.09
N ASP A 90 11.10 -5.33 -1.62
CA ASP A 90 10.90 -6.78 -1.57
C ASP A 90 12.03 -7.52 -2.30
N MET A 91 12.50 -7.01 -3.44
CA MET A 91 13.68 -7.57 -4.13
C MET A 91 14.95 -7.43 -3.29
N ARG A 92 15.21 -6.25 -2.71
CA ARG A 92 16.38 -5.99 -1.86
C ARG A 92 16.35 -6.85 -0.60
N TYR A 93 15.20 -6.97 0.06
CA TYR A 93 15.05 -7.75 1.28
C TYR A 93 15.11 -9.26 1.01
N THR A 94 14.64 -9.72 -0.14
CA THR A 94 14.86 -11.11 -0.56
C THR A 94 16.34 -11.42 -0.61
N LYS A 95 17.15 -10.52 -1.16
CA LYS A 95 18.59 -10.70 -1.21
C LYS A 95 19.24 -10.55 0.19
N SER A 96 19.07 -9.39 0.83
CA SER A 96 19.81 -9.05 2.06
C SER A 96 19.35 -9.84 3.29
N LEU A 97 18.02 -9.97 3.52
CA LEU A 97 17.51 -10.60 4.74
C LEU A 97 17.40 -12.11 4.61
N ARG A 98 17.04 -12.60 3.41
CA ARG A 98 16.81 -14.02 3.18
C ARG A 98 18.05 -14.75 2.66
N GLU A 99 18.68 -14.26 1.58
CA GLU A 99 19.78 -14.97 0.91
C GLU A 99 21.11 -14.76 1.61
N ASP A 100 21.50 -13.51 1.87
CA ASP A 100 22.80 -13.19 2.43
C ASP A 100 22.88 -13.54 3.92
N GLU A 101 21.89 -13.18 4.71
CA GLU A 101 21.86 -13.45 6.16
C GLU A 101 21.21 -14.78 6.52
N GLY A 102 20.36 -15.35 5.65
CA GLY A 102 19.64 -16.59 5.93
C GLY A 102 18.75 -16.53 7.18
N GLY A 103 18.41 -15.31 7.59
CA GLY A 103 17.73 -15.05 8.86
C GLY A 103 16.20 -15.19 8.78
N THR A 104 15.62 -15.05 7.61
CA THR A 104 14.18 -15.13 7.40
C THR A 104 13.82 -16.02 6.21
N TYR A 105 12.58 -16.48 6.19
CA TYR A 105 12.00 -17.15 5.00
C TYR A 105 11.56 -16.14 3.92
N GLY A 106 11.36 -14.89 4.29
CA GLY A 106 11.01 -13.78 3.42
C GLY A 106 10.61 -12.56 4.23
N ALA A 107 10.77 -11.41 3.62
CA ALA A 107 10.23 -10.15 4.09
C ALA A 107 9.21 -9.66 3.05
N SER A 108 8.20 -8.96 3.48
CA SER A 108 7.22 -8.34 2.61
C SER A 108 7.01 -6.89 2.98
N THR A 109 6.83 -6.05 1.98
CA THR A 109 6.49 -4.65 2.17
C THR A 109 5.09 -4.36 1.64
N HIS A 110 4.43 -3.42 2.27
CA HIS A 110 3.13 -2.94 1.83
C HIS A 110 3.10 -1.41 1.93
N GLY A 111 2.71 -0.76 0.82
CA GLY A 111 2.55 0.68 0.74
C GLY A 111 1.10 1.04 0.39
N GLU A 112 0.56 2.02 1.06
CA GLU A 112 -0.81 2.49 0.84
C GLU A 112 -0.87 4.01 1.00
N ILE A 113 -1.63 4.68 0.12
CA ILE A 113 -2.01 6.08 0.32
C ILE A 113 -3.52 6.17 0.47
N SER A 114 -3.97 6.47 1.68
CA SER A 114 -5.38 6.79 1.95
C SER A 114 -5.68 8.23 1.51
N ILE A 115 -6.90 8.47 1.01
CA ILE A 115 -7.33 9.82 0.59
C ILE A 115 -8.13 10.51 1.69
N LEU A 116 -8.91 9.75 2.42
CA LEU A 116 -9.81 10.25 3.47
C LEU A 116 -9.42 9.72 4.86
N PRO A 117 -9.60 10.51 5.91
CA PRO A 117 -10.10 11.90 5.97
C PRO A 117 -9.13 12.95 5.42
N LYS A 118 -7.85 12.63 5.38
CA LYS A 118 -6.75 13.41 4.80
C LYS A 118 -5.79 12.49 4.10
N PRO A 119 -5.10 12.95 3.04
CA PRO A 119 -4.09 12.13 2.39
C PRO A 119 -3.01 11.69 3.38
N GLU A 120 -2.78 10.39 3.48
CA GLU A 120 -1.82 9.78 4.40
C GLU A 120 -1.16 8.58 3.73
N ALA A 121 0.16 8.57 3.69
CA ALA A 121 0.96 7.50 3.14
C ALA A 121 1.51 6.63 4.27
N THR A 122 1.31 5.32 4.15
CA THR A 122 1.81 4.34 5.09
C THR A 122 2.67 3.32 4.36
N LEU A 123 3.85 3.05 4.87
CA LEU A 123 4.74 1.98 4.42
C LEU A 123 4.95 1.01 5.57
N GLN A 124 4.69 -0.27 5.35
CA GLN A 124 4.90 -1.33 6.31
C GLN A 124 5.94 -2.33 5.79
N VAL A 125 6.81 -2.77 6.70
CA VAL A 125 7.73 -3.90 6.50
C VAL A 125 7.36 -4.99 7.50
N TYR A 126 7.26 -6.22 7.03
CA TYR A 126 6.95 -7.40 7.85
C TYR A 126 7.93 -8.52 7.57
N PHE A 127 8.45 -9.15 8.60
CA PHE A 127 9.18 -10.42 8.48
C PHE A 127 9.15 -11.24 9.77
N ASP A 128 9.22 -12.56 9.58
CA ASP A 128 9.50 -13.51 10.66
C ASP A 128 10.96 -13.94 10.60
N THR A 129 11.63 -14.09 11.74
CA THR A 129 13.03 -14.47 11.80
C THR A 129 13.36 -15.34 12.99
N LYS A 130 14.56 -15.91 12.99
CA LYS A 130 15.12 -16.60 14.15
C LYS A 130 15.50 -15.59 15.23
N PRO A 131 15.36 -15.94 16.55
CA PRO A 131 15.67 -15.01 17.64
C PRO A 131 17.07 -14.39 17.56
N VAL A 132 18.06 -15.16 17.14
CA VAL A 132 19.48 -14.71 17.07
C VAL A 132 19.75 -13.70 15.95
N ALA A 133 18.89 -13.62 14.93
CA ALA A 133 19.06 -12.74 13.79
C ALA A 133 18.18 -11.47 13.86
N ALA A 134 17.24 -11.41 14.81
CA ALA A 134 16.19 -10.39 14.81
C ALA A 134 16.74 -8.96 14.80
N ASP A 135 17.64 -8.62 15.69
CA ASP A 135 18.16 -7.25 15.81
C ASP A 135 18.94 -6.84 14.55
N LYS A 136 19.73 -7.75 13.99
CA LYS A 136 20.47 -7.53 12.75
C LYS A 136 19.55 -7.31 11.56
N LEU A 137 18.46 -8.08 11.45
CA LEU A 137 17.51 -7.93 10.35
C LEU A 137 16.67 -6.64 10.45
N VAL A 138 16.36 -6.18 11.66
CA VAL A 138 15.75 -4.86 11.89
C VAL A 138 16.68 -3.74 11.41
N GLU A 139 17.98 -3.81 11.73
CA GLU A 139 18.95 -2.83 11.22
C GLU A 139 19.01 -2.83 9.69
N LEU A 140 19.10 -4.00 9.08
CA LEU A 140 19.21 -4.15 7.63
C LEU A 140 17.93 -3.71 6.89
N SER A 141 16.75 -3.95 7.46
CA SER A 141 15.49 -3.48 6.86
C SER A 141 15.42 -1.95 6.84
N ILE A 142 15.77 -1.30 7.95
CA ILE A 142 15.83 0.16 8.05
C ILE A 142 16.93 0.73 7.11
N GLU A 143 18.09 0.08 7.03
CA GLU A 143 19.19 0.48 6.14
C GLU A 143 18.76 0.39 4.66
N GLY A 144 18.10 -0.70 4.27
CA GLY A 144 17.57 -0.89 2.91
C GLY A 144 16.58 0.18 2.50
N LEU A 145 15.65 0.54 3.40
CA LEU A 145 14.69 1.62 3.19
C LEU A 145 15.40 2.98 3.04
N ASN A 146 16.31 3.31 3.96
CA ASN A 146 17.05 4.56 3.91
C ASN A 146 17.94 4.67 2.66
N SER A 147 18.57 3.57 2.23
CA SER A 147 19.37 3.53 1.01
C SER A 147 18.50 3.79 -0.22
N LEU A 148 17.32 3.15 -0.33
CA LEU A 148 16.42 3.40 -1.45
C LEU A 148 15.91 4.86 -1.47
N ALA A 149 15.60 5.42 -0.33
CA ALA A 149 15.16 6.81 -0.24
C ALA A 149 16.27 7.81 -0.61
N LYS A 150 17.51 7.55 -0.20
CA LYS A 150 18.65 8.42 -0.42
C LYS A 150 19.22 8.28 -1.84
N ASP A 151 19.54 7.05 -2.23
CA ASP A 151 20.33 6.77 -3.43
C ASP A 151 19.43 6.46 -4.65
N GLY A 152 18.15 6.14 -4.41
CA GLY A 152 17.21 5.71 -5.43
C GLY A 152 17.38 4.25 -5.85
N PRO A 153 16.56 3.78 -6.80
CA PRO A 153 16.73 2.49 -7.42
C PRO A 153 17.92 2.49 -8.39
N THR A 154 18.57 1.35 -8.55
CA THR A 154 19.47 1.12 -9.67
C THR A 154 18.69 1.12 -10.98
N ALA A 155 19.37 1.31 -12.11
CA ALA A 155 18.73 1.27 -13.43
C ALA A 155 18.06 -0.09 -13.70
N GLU A 156 18.65 -1.19 -13.23
CA GLU A 156 18.10 -2.54 -13.36
C GLU A 156 16.86 -2.73 -12.50
N GLU A 157 16.90 -2.35 -11.21
CA GLU A 157 15.73 -2.41 -10.31
C GLU A 157 14.57 -1.60 -10.87
N PHE A 158 14.84 -0.40 -11.38
CA PHE A 158 13.82 0.46 -11.95
C PHE A 158 13.20 -0.13 -13.22
N ASP A 159 14.00 -0.63 -14.16
CA ASP A 159 13.54 -1.28 -15.39
C ASP A 159 12.68 -2.52 -15.08
N MET A 160 13.13 -3.37 -14.17
CA MET A 160 12.36 -4.53 -13.73
C MET A 160 11.02 -4.13 -13.10
N THR A 161 11.02 -3.08 -12.30
CA THR A 161 9.82 -2.58 -11.61
C THR A 161 8.81 -2.03 -12.61
N VAL A 162 9.23 -1.18 -13.54
CA VAL A 162 8.33 -0.62 -14.57
C VAL A 162 7.74 -1.73 -15.43
N LYS A 163 8.55 -2.69 -15.90
CA LYS A 163 8.06 -3.86 -16.65
C LYS A 163 7.05 -4.70 -15.87
N ASN A 164 7.26 -4.86 -14.55
CA ASN A 164 6.30 -5.56 -13.70
C ASN A 164 4.97 -4.80 -13.60
N LEU A 165 5.02 -3.49 -13.34
CA LEU A 165 3.82 -2.66 -13.29
C LEU A 165 3.05 -2.65 -14.61
N GLU A 166 3.74 -2.51 -15.74
CA GLU A 166 3.15 -2.56 -17.08
C GLU A 166 2.50 -3.90 -17.38
N LYS A 167 3.16 -5.00 -17.02
CA LYS A 167 2.63 -6.36 -17.19
C LYS A 167 1.34 -6.57 -16.37
N ASN A 168 1.26 -6.03 -15.18
CA ASN A 168 0.12 -6.21 -14.29
C ASN A 168 -1.15 -5.46 -14.76
N ILE A 169 -1.01 -4.41 -15.59
CA ILE A 169 -2.16 -3.63 -16.09
C ILE A 169 -3.16 -4.51 -16.87
N PRO A 170 -2.79 -5.20 -17.96
CA PRO A 170 -3.72 -6.05 -18.68
C PRO A 170 -4.22 -7.23 -17.85
N GLU A 171 -3.40 -7.79 -16.96
CA GLU A 171 -3.79 -8.89 -16.08
C GLU A 171 -4.86 -8.44 -15.08
N SER A 172 -4.73 -7.25 -14.50
CA SER A 172 -5.71 -6.68 -13.57
C SER A 172 -7.05 -6.42 -14.26
N ARG A 173 -7.05 -5.95 -15.51
CA ARG A 173 -8.25 -5.63 -16.29
C ARG A 173 -9.15 -6.84 -16.59
N ILE A 174 -8.67 -8.06 -16.38
CA ILE A 174 -9.47 -9.29 -16.50
C ILE A 174 -10.38 -9.47 -15.27
N SER A 175 -10.02 -8.89 -14.13
CA SER A 175 -10.72 -9.06 -12.87
C SER A 175 -11.91 -8.11 -12.71
N ASN A 176 -13.06 -8.64 -12.29
CA ASN A 176 -14.21 -7.82 -11.90
C ASN A 176 -13.90 -6.93 -10.69
N GLU A 177 -13.05 -7.37 -9.78
CA GLU A 177 -12.64 -6.60 -8.60
C GLU A 177 -11.90 -5.33 -8.99
N TYR A 178 -11.02 -5.43 -9.99
CA TYR A 178 -10.34 -4.26 -10.54
C TYR A 178 -11.32 -3.20 -11.02
N TRP A 179 -12.30 -3.59 -11.84
CA TRP A 179 -13.31 -2.66 -12.37
C TRP A 179 -14.23 -2.10 -11.29
N LEU A 180 -14.62 -2.90 -10.30
CA LEU A 180 -15.37 -2.40 -9.14
C LEU A 180 -14.55 -1.37 -8.35
N GLY A 181 -13.25 -1.60 -8.20
CA GLY A 181 -12.31 -0.65 -7.60
C GLY A 181 -12.22 0.65 -8.41
N ALA A 182 -11.99 0.56 -9.71
CA ALA A 182 -11.90 1.70 -10.62
C ALA A 182 -13.19 2.53 -10.64
N LEU A 183 -14.35 1.89 -10.71
CA LEU A 183 -15.65 2.55 -10.65
C LEU A 183 -15.89 3.25 -9.30
N ARG A 184 -15.52 2.59 -8.19
CA ARG A 184 -15.60 3.21 -6.87
C ARG A 184 -14.71 4.43 -6.78
N PHE A 185 -13.50 4.35 -7.32
CA PHE A 185 -12.53 5.43 -7.32
C PHE A 185 -13.05 6.64 -8.11
N ALA A 186 -13.58 6.40 -9.32
CA ALA A 186 -14.20 7.42 -10.16
C ALA A 186 -15.41 8.08 -9.48
N ASN A 187 -16.31 7.28 -8.88
CA ASN A 187 -17.51 7.79 -8.22
C ASN A 187 -17.22 8.54 -6.91
N THR A 188 -16.16 8.16 -6.19
CA THR A 188 -15.83 8.76 -4.89
C THR A 188 -14.92 9.97 -5.03
N TYR A 189 -13.96 9.91 -5.94
CA TYR A 189 -12.89 10.90 -6.05
C TYR A 189 -12.88 11.65 -7.39
N GLY A 190 -13.69 11.23 -8.37
CA GLY A 190 -13.72 11.84 -9.70
C GLY A 190 -12.49 11.51 -10.56
N ILE A 191 -11.71 10.49 -10.21
CA ILE A 191 -10.47 10.10 -10.88
C ILE A 191 -10.74 8.85 -11.73
N ASP A 192 -10.44 8.91 -13.03
CA ASP A 192 -10.41 7.75 -13.91
C ASP A 192 -9.14 6.91 -13.60
N TYR A 193 -9.27 6.02 -12.61
CA TYR A 193 -8.14 5.26 -12.11
C TYR A 193 -7.45 4.44 -13.21
N ASP A 194 -8.22 3.78 -14.09
CA ASP A 194 -7.64 2.90 -15.12
C ASP A 194 -6.73 3.67 -16.09
N LYS A 195 -7.22 4.81 -16.58
CA LYS A 195 -6.48 5.65 -17.51
C LYS A 195 -5.31 6.38 -16.84
N GLU A 196 -5.56 6.94 -15.67
CA GLU A 196 -4.55 7.72 -14.95
C GLU A 196 -3.43 6.81 -14.41
N TYR A 197 -3.76 5.60 -13.94
CA TYR A 197 -2.76 4.64 -13.46
C TYR A 197 -1.77 4.26 -14.57
N GLU A 198 -2.25 3.90 -15.76
CA GLU A 198 -1.40 3.57 -16.89
C GLU A 198 -0.49 4.74 -17.29
N ASN A 199 -1.02 5.97 -17.27
CA ASN A 199 -0.24 7.17 -17.52
C ASN A 199 0.83 7.40 -16.46
N CYS A 200 0.51 7.19 -15.18
CA CYS A 200 1.48 7.30 -14.08
C CYS A 200 2.60 6.28 -14.22
N VAL A 201 2.29 5.03 -14.56
CA VAL A 201 3.33 3.99 -14.79
C VAL A 201 4.27 4.39 -15.94
N LYS A 202 3.72 4.84 -17.06
CA LYS A 202 4.52 5.27 -18.24
C LYS A 202 5.44 6.47 -17.98
N ASN A 203 5.03 7.34 -17.05
CA ASN A 203 5.77 8.57 -16.73
C ASN A 203 6.55 8.49 -15.42
N LEU A 204 6.52 7.35 -14.73
CA LEU A 204 7.25 7.13 -13.48
C LEU A 204 8.76 7.35 -13.66
N LYS A 205 9.38 8.00 -12.70
CA LYS A 205 10.82 8.26 -12.66
C LYS A 205 11.43 7.75 -11.36
N PRO A 206 12.72 7.40 -11.35
CA PRO A 206 13.43 7.05 -10.11
C PRO A 206 13.27 8.09 -9.00
N ALA A 207 13.26 9.38 -9.35
CA ALA A 207 13.07 10.47 -8.41
C ALA A 207 11.70 10.47 -7.73
N ASP A 208 10.64 9.98 -8.38
CA ASP A 208 9.31 9.93 -7.78
C ASP A 208 9.29 8.93 -6.61
N ILE A 209 10.00 7.80 -6.76
CA ILE A 209 10.19 6.79 -5.71
C ILE A 209 10.95 7.38 -4.52
N GLN A 210 12.04 8.11 -4.80
CA GLN A 210 12.80 8.79 -3.75
C GLN A 210 11.98 9.86 -3.03
N ASN A 211 11.20 10.64 -3.77
CA ASN A 211 10.39 11.73 -3.21
C ASN A 211 9.36 11.21 -2.21
N ILE A 212 8.57 10.19 -2.59
CA ILE A 212 7.55 9.66 -1.67
C ILE A 212 8.19 9.00 -0.44
N LEU A 213 9.29 8.26 -0.57
CA LEU A 213 9.99 7.67 0.56
C LEU A 213 10.60 8.74 1.47
N ASN A 214 11.19 9.78 0.90
CA ASN A 214 11.74 10.90 1.68
C ASN A 214 10.63 11.67 2.42
N GLU A 215 9.45 11.85 1.82
CA GLU A 215 8.31 12.48 2.48
C GLU A 215 7.83 11.63 3.66
N ILE A 216 7.72 10.31 3.50
CA ILE A 216 7.38 9.39 4.58
C ILE A 216 8.42 9.46 5.71
N LEU A 217 9.71 9.36 5.39
CA LEU A 217 10.77 9.35 6.39
C LEU A 217 10.95 10.71 7.10
N ALA A 218 10.73 11.82 6.38
CA ALA A 218 10.82 13.17 6.93
C ALA A 218 9.74 13.48 7.98
N SER A 219 8.62 12.75 7.98
CA SER A 219 7.58 12.86 9.00
C SER A 219 8.09 12.56 10.41
N GLY A 220 9.14 11.75 10.51
CA GLY A 220 9.68 11.24 11.77
C GLY A 220 8.77 10.23 12.48
N ILE A 221 7.68 9.80 11.85
CA ILE A 221 6.76 8.79 12.41
C ILE A 221 7.22 7.40 11.99
N ALA A 222 7.70 6.63 12.96
CA ALA A 222 8.07 5.23 12.76
C ALA A 222 7.66 4.38 13.97
N LYS A 223 7.07 3.22 13.72
CA LYS A 223 6.68 2.26 14.75
C LYS A 223 7.31 0.93 14.44
N THR A 224 8.06 0.40 15.40
CA THR A 224 8.64 -0.93 15.30
C THR A 224 8.04 -1.82 16.39
N VAL A 225 7.42 -2.91 15.99
CA VAL A 225 6.88 -3.91 16.90
C VAL A 225 7.70 -5.18 16.74
N ILE A 226 8.25 -5.66 17.84
CA ILE A 226 9.08 -6.88 17.89
C ILE A 226 8.46 -7.83 18.90
N MET A 227 7.90 -8.92 18.41
CA MET A 227 7.34 -9.98 19.24
C MET A 227 8.36 -11.11 19.33
N ARG A 228 8.85 -11.39 20.54
CA ARG A 228 9.88 -12.37 20.82
C ARG A 228 9.34 -13.59 21.59
N PRO A 229 9.99 -14.76 21.52
CA PRO A 229 9.68 -15.90 22.38
C PRO A 229 10.04 -15.67 23.85
#